data_a8032ff4e4543b707f708ef0834f808d
#
_entry.id   a8032ff4e4543b707f708ef0834f808d
#
_cell.length_a   1.000
_cell.length_b   1.000
_cell.length_c   1.000
_cell.angle_alpha   90.00
_cell.angle_beta   90.00
_cell.angle_gamma   90.00
#
_symmetry.space_group_name_H-M   'P 1'
#
loop_
_entity.id
_entity.type
_entity.pdbx_description
1 polymer ?
#
loop_
_entity_poly.entity_id
_entity_poly.type
_entity_poly.pdbx_seq_one_letter_code
_entity_poly.pdbx_strand_id
1 'polypeptide(L)'
;ARGVEIDKLGETREKPIEGKSLIISLDVNIQEFAQQSALKVMEEKQAERVSILLMNPQNGEIYACVNVPEFDLNDPFTLTDDLNMQLNESGITIPSEDHNEQSELAVQTASGKTNTERKQELLNQMWRNPCLNDTYEPGSTFKIITMAAGLEAGVVSPGDRFYCPGYKVVEDRRIHCAKRTGHGSQNFVEGAQ
;
A
#
# COMPACT_ATOMS: atom_id res chain seq x y z
N ALA A 1 11.61 -15.38 -18.51
CA ALA A 1 12.61 -15.34 -19.58
C ALA A 1 13.14 -13.92 -19.65
N ARG A 2 14.44 -13.72 -19.40
CA ARG A 2 15.10 -12.39 -19.31
C ARG A 2 15.39 -11.77 -20.70
N GLY A 3 14.57 -12.03 -21.75
CA GLY A 3 14.76 -11.43 -23.06
C GLY A 3 16.03 -11.81 -23.82
N VAL A 4 16.74 -12.84 -23.37
CA VAL A 4 17.93 -13.34 -24.08
C VAL A 4 17.47 -14.28 -25.19
N GLU A 5 17.82 -13.92 -26.42
CA GLU A 5 17.53 -14.72 -27.60
C GLU A 5 18.44 -15.98 -27.60
N ILE A 6 17.82 -17.14 -27.62
CA ILE A 6 18.55 -18.42 -27.72
C ILE A 6 18.54 -18.84 -29.19
N ASP A 7 19.65 -18.66 -29.86
CA ASP A 7 19.81 -19.13 -31.26
C ASP A 7 19.83 -20.67 -31.30
N LYS A 8 18.70 -21.27 -31.64
CA LYS A 8 18.63 -22.70 -31.97
C LYS A 8 18.47 -22.90 -33.48
N LEU A 9 19.36 -23.67 -34.05
CA LEU A 9 19.29 -24.09 -35.45
C LEU A 9 17.94 -24.80 -35.73
N GLY A 10 17.08 -24.14 -36.53
CA GLY A 10 15.79 -24.69 -36.98
C GLY A 10 14.54 -24.05 -36.38
N GLU A 11 14.66 -22.93 -35.64
CA GLU A 11 13.48 -22.20 -35.15
C GLU A 11 12.80 -21.37 -36.26
N THR A 12 11.47 -21.52 -36.35
CA THR A 12 10.65 -20.61 -37.18
C THR A 12 10.41 -19.34 -36.35
N ARG A 13 10.93 -18.22 -36.80
CA ARG A 13 10.78 -16.93 -36.13
C ARG A 13 9.42 -16.32 -36.48
N GLU A 14 8.48 -16.37 -35.55
CA GLU A 14 7.23 -15.61 -35.67
C GLU A 14 7.51 -14.14 -35.38
N LYS A 15 7.04 -13.24 -36.26
CA LYS A 15 7.15 -11.79 -36.03
C LYS A 15 6.29 -11.41 -34.82
N PRO A 16 6.78 -10.54 -33.92
CA PRO A 16 5.97 -10.04 -32.83
C PRO A 16 4.73 -9.30 -33.39
N ILE A 17 3.59 -9.58 -32.79
CA ILE A 17 2.35 -8.85 -33.07
C ILE A 17 2.39 -7.56 -32.25
N GLU A 18 2.12 -6.42 -32.88
CA GLU A 18 2.08 -5.14 -32.23
C GLU A 18 1.01 -5.12 -31.12
N GLY A 19 1.38 -4.66 -29.95
CA GLY A 19 0.48 -4.55 -28.80
C GLY A 19 -0.56 -3.44 -29.00
N LYS A 20 -1.64 -3.52 -28.22
CA LYS A 20 -2.67 -2.47 -28.20
C LYS A 20 -2.35 -1.43 -27.13
N SER A 21 -2.68 -0.17 -27.40
CA SER A 21 -2.63 0.89 -26.38
C SER A 21 -3.75 0.74 -25.37
N LEU A 22 -3.46 1.02 -24.10
CA LEU A 22 -4.44 1.06 -23.03
C LEU A 22 -4.66 2.52 -22.60
N ILE A 23 -5.91 2.94 -22.59
CA ILE A 23 -6.32 4.25 -22.06
C ILE A 23 -6.86 4.00 -20.64
N ILE A 24 -6.31 4.68 -19.67
CA ILE A 24 -6.68 4.56 -18.24
C ILE A 24 -7.27 5.87 -17.74
N SER A 25 -7.95 5.83 -16.60
CA SER A 25 -8.62 6.99 -15.98
C SER A 25 -7.71 7.87 -15.13
N LEU A 26 -6.45 7.49 -14.92
CA LEU A 26 -5.51 8.29 -14.14
C LEU A 26 -5.29 9.67 -14.80
N ASP A 27 -5.49 10.73 -14.00
CA ASP A 27 -5.18 12.11 -14.41
C ASP A 27 -3.79 12.49 -13.91
N VAL A 28 -2.91 12.89 -14.84
CA VAL A 28 -1.50 13.17 -14.54
C VAL A 28 -1.36 14.31 -13.52
N ASN A 29 -2.17 15.37 -13.63
CA ASN A 29 -2.08 16.52 -12.73
C ASN A 29 -2.56 16.16 -11.33
N ILE A 30 -3.65 15.38 -11.23
CA ILE A 30 -4.19 14.91 -9.94
C ILE A 30 -3.20 13.92 -9.30
N GLN A 31 -2.61 13.03 -10.10
CA GLN A 31 -1.57 12.08 -9.64
C GLN A 31 -0.36 12.82 -9.05
N GLU A 32 0.18 13.82 -9.77
CA GLU A 32 1.32 14.61 -9.33
C GLU A 32 1.01 15.40 -8.05
N PHE A 33 -0.15 16.05 -7.97
CA PHE A 33 -0.57 16.76 -6.78
C PHE A 33 -0.72 15.84 -5.56
N ALA A 34 -1.33 14.67 -5.76
CA ALA A 34 -1.46 13.66 -4.70
C ALA A 34 -0.10 13.14 -4.25
N GLN A 35 0.84 12.92 -5.18
CA GLN A 35 2.21 12.49 -4.87
C GLN A 35 2.97 13.51 -4.03
N GLN A 36 2.95 14.78 -4.42
CA GLN A 36 3.57 15.85 -3.65
C GLN A 36 2.98 15.94 -2.24
N SER A 37 1.65 15.80 -2.12
CA SER A 37 0.96 15.79 -0.84
C SER A 37 1.37 14.61 0.03
N ALA A 38 1.50 13.41 -0.57
CA ALA A 38 1.94 12.20 0.12
C ALA A 38 3.38 12.32 0.65
N LEU A 39 4.30 12.83 -0.18
CA LEU A 39 5.69 13.06 0.20
C LEU A 39 5.78 14.05 1.37
N LYS A 40 5.05 15.16 1.31
CA LYS A 40 5.00 16.13 2.40
C LYS A 40 4.50 15.50 3.70
N VAL A 41 3.42 14.73 3.67
CA VAL A 41 2.90 14.04 4.86
C VAL A 41 3.89 13.02 5.39
N MET A 42 4.55 12.26 4.50
CA MET A 42 5.56 11.28 4.88
C MET A 42 6.71 11.96 5.65
N GLU A 43 7.20 13.09 5.17
CA GLU A 43 8.26 13.86 5.83
C GLU A 43 7.78 14.47 7.16
N GLU A 44 6.65 15.19 7.17
CA GLU A 44 6.13 15.87 8.37
C GLU A 44 5.76 14.91 9.51
N LYS A 45 5.27 13.72 9.17
CA LYS A 45 4.81 12.72 10.15
C LYS A 45 5.83 11.62 10.41
N GLN A 46 6.97 11.64 9.71
CA GLN A 46 7.98 10.58 9.77
C GLN A 46 7.34 9.21 9.53
N ALA A 47 6.43 9.16 8.55
CA ALA A 47 5.72 7.93 8.21
C ALA A 47 6.61 7.05 7.32
N GLU A 48 6.59 5.75 7.55
CA GLU A 48 7.32 4.78 6.72
C GLU A 48 6.73 4.68 5.31
N ARG A 49 5.43 4.92 5.19
CA ARG A 49 4.69 4.83 3.93
C ARG A 49 3.45 5.71 3.96
N VAL A 50 3.13 6.31 2.82
CA VAL A 50 1.84 7.00 2.60
C VAL A 50 1.24 6.52 1.29
N SER A 51 -0.04 6.18 1.31
CA SER A 51 -0.80 5.75 0.12
C SER A 51 -2.02 6.64 -0.05
N ILE A 52 -2.28 7.08 -1.27
CA ILE A 52 -3.44 7.90 -1.63
C ILE A 52 -4.14 7.26 -2.82
N LEU A 53 -5.42 6.93 -2.67
CA LEU A 53 -6.30 6.51 -3.74
C LEU A 53 -7.42 7.54 -3.90
N LEU A 54 -7.48 8.15 -5.07
CA LEU A 54 -8.56 9.10 -5.43
C LEU A 54 -9.49 8.46 -6.45
N MET A 55 -10.76 8.39 -6.11
CA MET A 55 -11.76 7.73 -6.94
C MET A 55 -13.02 8.61 -7.07
N ASN A 56 -13.61 8.61 -8.25
CA ASN A 56 -14.94 9.17 -8.47
C ASN A 56 -16.01 8.21 -7.91
N PRO A 57 -16.77 8.62 -6.87
CA PRO A 57 -17.75 7.72 -6.25
C PRO A 57 -18.97 7.40 -7.14
N GLN A 58 -19.19 8.16 -8.21
CA GLN A 58 -20.35 7.99 -9.09
C GLN A 58 -20.15 6.87 -10.12
N ASN A 59 -18.92 6.69 -10.60
CA ASN A 59 -18.63 5.76 -11.69
C ASN A 59 -17.45 4.81 -11.41
N GLY A 60 -16.71 5.02 -10.29
CA GLY A 60 -15.59 4.19 -9.89
C GLY A 60 -14.27 4.48 -10.62
N GLU A 61 -14.20 5.52 -11.46
CA GLU A 61 -12.94 5.93 -12.09
C GLU A 61 -11.90 6.33 -11.06
N ILE A 62 -10.68 5.81 -11.21
CA ILE A 62 -9.55 6.16 -10.36
C ILE A 62 -8.77 7.29 -11.03
N TYR A 63 -8.69 8.43 -10.37
CA TYR A 63 -7.98 9.62 -10.85
C TYR A 63 -6.54 9.67 -10.36
N ALA A 64 -6.24 9.11 -9.19
CA ALA A 64 -4.89 8.97 -8.68
C ALA A 64 -4.75 7.69 -7.84
N CYS A 65 -3.57 7.05 -7.94
CA CYS A 65 -3.17 5.92 -7.12
C CYS A 65 -1.68 6.09 -6.79
N VAL A 66 -1.39 6.69 -5.63
CA VAL A 66 -0.06 7.07 -5.20
C VAL A 66 0.39 6.20 -4.04
N ASN A 67 1.62 5.75 -4.09
CA ASN A 67 2.30 5.07 -2.98
C ASN A 67 3.71 5.65 -2.85
N VAL A 68 4.05 6.18 -1.69
CA VAL A 68 5.40 6.68 -1.39
C VAL A 68 5.96 5.93 -0.19
N PRO A 69 7.26 5.54 -0.18
CA PRO A 69 8.24 5.76 -1.26
C PRO A 69 7.90 4.98 -2.53
N GLU A 70 8.27 5.53 -3.67
CA GLU A 70 8.10 4.91 -4.99
C GLU A 70 9.41 4.30 -5.50
N PHE A 71 9.33 3.56 -6.59
CA PHE A 71 10.49 3.01 -7.31
C PHE A 71 10.43 3.38 -8.78
N ASP A 72 11.57 3.36 -9.46
CA ASP A 72 11.63 3.65 -10.90
C ASP A 72 11.07 2.48 -11.72
N LEU A 73 9.96 2.72 -12.43
CA LEU A 73 9.35 1.73 -13.33
C LEU A 73 10.21 1.41 -14.56
N ASN A 74 11.18 2.26 -14.90
CA ASN A 74 12.12 2.00 -15.99
C ASN A 74 13.30 1.13 -15.53
N ASP A 75 13.55 1.07 -14.22
CA ASP A 75 14.52 0.18 -13.58
C ASP A 75 13.89 -0.61 -12.42
N PRO A 76 12.94 -1.50 -12.71
CA PRO A 76 12.13 -2.17 -11.69
C PRO A 76 12.88 -3.24 -10.89
N PHE A 77 14.11 -3.60 -11.27
CA PHE A 77 14.91 -4.65 -10.62
C PHE A 77 15.99 -4.11 -9.70
N THR A 78 16.16 -2.79 -9.63
CA THR A 78 17.02 -2.13 -8.67
C THR A 78 16.22 -1.80 -7.41
N LEU A 79 16.69 -2.26 -6.26
CA LEU A 79 16.08 -1.94 -4.97
C LEU A 79 16.28 -0.45 -4.65
N THR A 80 15.30 0.16 -4.02
CA THR A 80 15.44 1.49 -3.42
C THR A 80 16.49 1.50 -2.32
N ASP A 81 17.05 2.67 -1.99
CA ASP A 81 18.12 2.78 -0.99
C ASP A 81 17.74 2.18 0.36
N ASP A 82 16.51 2.40 0.83
CA ASP A 82 16.00 1.85 2.08
C ASP A 82 15.97 0.32 2.08
N LEU A 83 15.56 -0.28 0.97
CA LEU A 83 15.51 -1.74 0.82
C LEU A 83 16.90 -2.34 0.62
N ASN A 84 17.82 -1.61 -0.01
CA ASN A 84 19.24 -1.99 -0.08
C ASN A 84 19.90 -1.97 1.30
N MET A 85 19.59 -0.97 2.15
CA MET A 85 20.06 -0.97 3.54
C MET A 85 19.54 -2.19 4.30
N GLN A 86 18.26 -2.54 4.19
CA GLN A 86 17.69 -3.74 4.80
C GLN A 86 18.34 -5.03 4.30
N LEU A 87 18.71 -5.09 3.02
CA LEU A 87 19.44 -6.23 2.46
C LEU A 87 20.83 -6.34 3.11
N ASN A 88 21.54 -5.22 3.24
CA ASN A 88 22.88 -5.15 3.81
C ASN A 88 22.92 -5.41 5.32
N GLU A 89 21.96 -4.88 6.08
CA GLU A 89 21.82 -5.12 7.54
C GLU A 89 21.59 -6.59 7.87
N SER A 90 21.06 -7.35 6.92
CA SER A 90 20.90 -8.81 7.05
C SER A 90 22.24 -9.57 7.02
N GLY A 91 23.38 -8.87 7.02
CA GLY A 91 24.72 -9.46 7.10
C GLY A 91 25.30 -9.91 5.75
N ILE A 92 24.77 -9.33 4.66
CA ILE A 92 25.10 -9.75 3.30
C ILE A 92 25.86 -8.64 2.60
N THR A 93 27.16 -8.82 2.45
CA THR A 93 27.97 -7.99 1.56
C THR A 93 27.77 -8.45 0.12
N ILE A 94 27.19 -7.62 -0.75
CA ILE A 94 27.18 -7.87 -2.19
C ILE A 94 28.62 -7.61 -2.67
N PRO A 95 29.30 -8.58 -3.29
CA PRO A 95 30.57 -8.28 -3.95
C PRO A 95 30.31 -7.29 -5.08
N SER A 96 31.09 -6.20 -5.15
CA SER A 96 31.12 -5.30 -6.28
C SER A 96 31.31 -6.09 -7.57
N GLU A 97 30.66 -5.62 -8.65
CA GLU A 97 30.62 -6.18 -9.99
C GLU A 97 31.99 -6.46 -10.60
N ASP A 98 32.68 -7.48 -10.14
CA ASP A 98 33.79 -8.09 -10.88
C ASP A 98 33.36 -9.48 -11.33
N HIS A 99 33.16 -9.57 -12.64
CA HIS A 99 32.75 -10.77 -13.36
C HIS A 99 33.69 -11.96 -13.12
N ASN A 100 33.32 -12.80 -12.15
CA ASN A 100 33.85 -14.16 -12.09
C ASN A 100 32.77 -15.10 -11.55
N GLU A 101 32.13 -15.83 -12.47
CA GLU A 101 30.92 -16.66 -12.29
C GLU A 101 31.07 -17.90 -11.39
N GLN A 102 32.08 -17.99 -10.53
CA GLN A 102 32.38 -19.24 -9.81
C GLN A 102 32.46 -19.18 -8.29
N SER A 103 31.94 -18.14 -7.64
CA SER A 103 31.88 -18.12 -6.17
C SER A 103 30.52 -17.65 -5.60
N GLU A 104 29.42 -18.18 -6.12
CA GLU A 104 28.13 -18.19 -5.40
C GLU A 104 28.19 -19.19 -4.24
N LEU A 105 29.08 -18.97 -3.28
CA LEU A 105 28.92 -19.59 -1.98
C LEU A 105 27.75 -18.87 -1.32
N ALA A 106 26.59 -19.51 -1.27
CA ALA A 106 25.38 -19.05 -0.62
C ALA A 106 25.68 -18.71 0.84
N VAL A 107 25.97 -17.44 1.14
CA VAL A 107 25.98 -16.95 2.50
C VAL A 107 24.53 -16.95 2.96
N GLN A 108 24.19 -17.92 3.80
CA GLN A 108 22.86 -18.01 4.40
C GLN A 108 22.70 -16.89 5.43
N THR A 109 21.58 -16.16 5.36
CA THR A 109 21.17 -15.22 6.39
C THR A 109 20.86 -15.94 7.68
N ALA A 110 20.73 -15.21 8.80
CA ALA A 110 20.25 -15.75 10.08
C ALA A 110 18.87 -16.46 9.96
N SER A 111 18.14 -16.23 8.87
CA SER A 111 16.86 -16.88 8.54
C SER A 111 17.00 -18.10 7.62
N GLY A 112 18.21 -18.51 7.24
CA GLY A 112 18.47 -19.66 6.38
C GLY A 112 18.19 -19.45 4.89
N LYS A 113 17.93 -18.21 4.45
CA LYS A 113 17.65 -17.85 3.05
C LYS A 113 18.91 -17.39 2.33
N THR A 114 18.97 -17.64 1.02
CA THR A 114 20.05 -17.14 0.16
C THR A 114 19.86 -15.65 -0.13
N ASN A 115 20.96 -14.97 -0.51
CA ASN A 115 20.92 -13.56 -0.94
C ASN A 115 19.93 -13.32 -2.08
N THR A 116 19.90 -14.22 -3.04
CA THR A 116 19.02 -14.14 -4.20
C THR A 116 17.55 -14.23 -3.79
N GLU A 117 17.22 -15.13 -2.87
CA GLU A 117 15.86 -15.26 -2.34
C GLU A 117 15.45 -14.02 -1.56
N ARG A 118 16.34 -13.48 -0.73
CA ARG A 118 16.07 -12.25 0.03
C ARG A 118 15.89 -11.04 -0.88
N LYS A 119 16.77 -10.86 -1.87
CA LYS A 119 16.61 -9.80 -2.88
C LYS A 119 15.28 -9.93 -3.61
N GLN A 120 14.89 -11.14 -3.99
CA GLN A 120 13.59 -11.37 -4.66
C GLN A 120 12.40 -11.03 -3.75
N GLU A 121 12.47 -11.33 -2.46
CA GLU A 121 11.44 -10.93 -1.49
C GLU A 121 11.31 -9.40 -1.39
N LEU A 122 12.43 -8.68 -1.29
CA LEU A 122 12.43 -7.22 -1.24
C LEU A 122 11.92 -6.61 -2.55
N LEU A 123 12.27 -7.17 -3.70
CA LEU A 123 11.70 -6.75 -4.98
C LEU A 123 10.17 -6.97 -5.01
N ASN A 124 9.69 -8.12 -4.55
CA ASN A 124 8.26 -8.39 -4.46
C ASN A 124 7.54 -7.42 -3.50
N GLN A 125 8.20 -7.05 -2.41
CA GLN A 125 7.70 -6.04 -1.47
C GLN A 125 7.65 -4.66 -2.13
N MET A 126 8.69 -4.27 -2.87
CA MET A 126 8.79 -2.99 -3.58
C MET A 126 7.69 -2.86 -4.66
N TRP A 127 7.45 -3.92 -5.42
CA TRP A 127 6.44 -3.93 -6.48
C TRP A 127 4.99 -4.00 -5.98
N ARG A 128 4.80 -4.31 -4.70
CA ARG A 128 3.47 -4.45 -4.13
C ARG A 128 2.79 -3.09 -4.03
N ASN A 129 1.56 -3.01 -4.58
CA ASN A 129 0.74 -1.81 -4.46
C ASN A 129 -0.14 -1.90 -3.18
N PRO A 130 0.17 -1.13 -2.12
CA PRO A 130 -0.59 -1.18 -0.87
C PRO A 130 -2.07 -0.81 -1.01
N CYS A 131 -2.40 0.11 -1.91
CA CYS A 131 -3.80 0.49 -2.15
C CYS A 131 -4.68 -0.69 -2.59
N LEU A 132 -4.07 -1.71 -3.23
CA LEU A 132 -4.77 -2.85 -3.82
C LEU A 132 -4.56 -4.15 -3.06
N ASN A 133 -3.40 -4.31 -2.42
CA ASN A 133 -2.96 -5.60 -1.90
C ASN A 133 -2.88 -5.69 -0.37
N ASP A 134 -2.86 -4.54 0.31
CA ASP A 134 -2.67 -4.52 1.75
C ASP A 134 -4.01 -4.34 2.49
N THR A 135 -4.13 -5.05 3.58
CA THR A 135 -5.22 -4.88 4.55
C THR A 135 -4.68 -4.17 5.78
N TYR A 136 -5.53 -3.39 6.42
CA TYR A 136 -5.18 -2.67 7.65
C TYR A 136 -6.37 -2.62 8.61
N GLU A 137 -6.10 -2.36 9.86
CA GLU A 137 -7.14 -2.11 10.87
C GLU A 137 -7.60 -0.65 10.77
N PRO A 138 -8.80 -0.38 10.23
CA PRO A 138 -9.23 0.97 9.89
C PRO A 138 -9.52 1.84 11.13
N GLY A 139 -9.77 1.20 12.27
CA GLY A 139 -10.11 1.91 13.49
C GLY A 139 -11.33 2.84 13.31
N SER A 140 -11.24 4.09 13.84
CA SER A 140 -12.34 5.07 13.78
C SER A 140 -12.76 5.47 12.36
N THR A 141 -11.91 5.27 11.35
CA THR A 141 -12.28 5.58 9.96
C THR A 141 -13.39 4.66 9.45
N PHE A 142 -13.51 3.45 9.99
CA PHE A 142 -14.59 2.51 9.66
C PHE A 142 -15.98 2.98 10.16
N LYS A 143 -16.04 3.94 11.09
CA LYS A 143 -17.30 4.50 11.59
C LYS A 143 -18.12 5.13 10.46
N ILE A 144 -17.49 5.71 9.45
CA ILE A 144 -18.15 6.27 8.27
C ILE A 144 -18.99 5.19 7.57
N ILE A 145 -18.42 4.01 7.38
CA ILE A 145 -19.11 2.85 6.77
C ILE A 145 -20.27 2.38 7.65
N THR A 146 -20.02 2.26 8.97
CA THR A 146 -21.07 1.85 9.93
C THR A 146 -22.24 2.83 9.93
N MET A 147 -21.94 4.14 9.87
CA MET A 147 -22.96 5.19 9.85
C MET A 147 -23.76 5.16 8.54
N ALA A 148 -23.08 5.04 7.40
CA ALA A 148 -23.72 4.92 6.08
C ALA A 148 -24.63 3.69 6.03
N ALA A 149 -24.17 2.55 6.51
CA ALA A 149 -24.97 1.32 6.57
C ALA A 149 -26.20 1.48 7.47
N GLY A 150 -26.08 2.17 8.62
CA GLY A 150 -27.21 2.45 9.51
C GLY A 150 -28.27 3.33 8.88
N LEU A 151 -27.87 4.35 8.13
CA LEU A 151 -28.77 5.24 7.38
C LEU A 151 -29.43 4.49 6.23
N GLU A 152 -28.68 3.71 5.46
CA GLU A 152 -29.17 2.92 4.33
C GLU A 152 -30.20 1.88 4.79
N ALA A 153 -29.93 1.20 5.90
CA ALA A 153 -30.85 0.22 6.49
C ALA A 153 -32.06 0.85 7.19
N GLY A 154 -32.11 2.20 7.29
CA GLY A 154 -33.19 2.91 7.96
C GLY A 154 -33.31 2.64 9.47
N VAL A 155 -32.24 2.11 10.11
CA VAL A 155 -32.23 1.82 11.56
C VAL A 155 -31.82 3.03 12.40
N VAL A 156 -31.28 4.07 11.76
CA VAL A 156 -30.98 5.37 12.36
C VAL A 156 -31.34 6.50 11.40
N SER A 157 -31.64 7.67 11.95
CA SER A 157 -31.87 8.91 11.20
C SER A 157 -31.00 10.04 11.73
N PRO A 158 -30.75 11.11 10.94
CA PRO A 158 -29.94 12.25 11.38
C PRO A 158 -30.46 12.96 12.65
N GLY A 159 -31.77 12.82 12.91
CA GLY A 159 -32.43 13.43 14.08
C GLY A 159 -32.38 12.59 15.34
N ASP A 160 -31.96 11.32 15.25
CA ASP A 160 -31.92 10.42 16.41
C ASP A 160 -30.95 10.90 17.46
N ARG A 161 -31.31 10.73 18.72
CA ARG A 161 -30.51 11.17 19.86
C ARG A 161 -29.94 9.96 20.61
N PHE A 162 -28.68 10.11 20.99
CA PHE A 162 -27.93 9.10 21.74
C PHE A 162 -27.33 9.74 22.99
N TYR A 163 -27.14 8.95 24.03
CA TYR A 163 -26.45 9.39 25.23
C TYR A 163 -25.16 8.63 25.42
N CYS A 164 -24.03 9.36 25.54
CA CYS A 164 -22.73 8.83 25.78
C CYS A 164 -22.30 9.06 27.26
N PRO A 165 -22.33 8.01 28.11
CA PRO A 165 -21.88 8.12 29.51
C PRO A 165 -20.36 7.98 29.66
N GLY A 166 -19.61 7.94 28.57
CA GLY A 166 -18.14 7.71 28.57
C GLY A 166 -17.74 6.25 28.41
N TYR A 167 -18.69 5.33 28.38
CA TYR A 167 -18.47 3.90 28.12
C TYR A 167 -19.76 3.21 27.64
N LYS A 168 -19.56 2.06 27.03
CA LYS A 168 -20.64 1.12 26.70
C LYS A 168 -20.23 -0.29 27.15
N VAL A 169 -21.13 -1.01 27.76
CA VAL A 169 -20.93 -2.43 28.09
C VAL A 169 -21.40 -3.25 26.89
N VAL A 170 -20.50 -4.08 26.38
CA VAL A 170 -20.77 -5.02 25.30
C VAL A 170 -20.39 -6.41 25.83
N GLU A 171 -21.40 -7.25 25.99
CA GLU A 171 -21.28 -8.53 26.68
C GLU A 171 -20.71 -8.35 28.10
N ASP A 172 -19.51 -8.90 28.37
CA ASP A 172 -18.78 -8.82 29.63
C ASP A 172 -17.75 -7.69 29.69
N ARG A 173 -17.59 -6.91 28.61
CA ARG A 173 -16.54 -5.89 28.49
C ARG A 173 -17.09 -4.47 28.50
N ARG A 174 -16.36 -3.60 29.22
CA ARG A 174 -16.60 -2.17 29.21
C ARG A 174 -15.70 -1.50 28.18
N ILE A 175 -16.27 -1.02 27.09
CA ILE A 175 -15.59 -0.27 26.04
C ILE A 175 -15.70 1.22 26.39
N HIS A 176 -14.56 1.88 26.55
CA HIS A 176 -14.52 3.29 26.93
C HIS A 176 -14.54 4.19 25.69
N CYS A 177 -15.23 5.32 25.84
CA CYS A 177 -15.14 6.43 24.91
C CYS A 177 -13.77 7.13 25.07
N ALA A 178 -13.28 7.80 24.01
CA ALA A 178 -12.08 8.64 24.08
C ALA A 178 -12.22 9.72 25.18
N LYS A 179 -13.40 10.31 25.30
CA LYS A 179 -13.76 11.19 26.43
C LYS A 179 -14.38 10.34 27.54
N ARG A 180 -13.60 9.97 28.52
CA ARG A 180 -14.03 9.08 29.63
C ARG A 180 -15.17 9.63 30.50
N THR A 181 -15.33 10.97 30.55
CA THR A 181 -16.45 11.64 31.21
C THR A 181 -17.76 11.60 30.40
N GLY A 182 -17.69 11.08 29.18
CA GLY A 182 -18.81 11.05 28.25
C GLY A 182 -19.03 12.37 27.50
N HIS A 183 -19.77 12.27 26.40
CA HIS A 183 -20.19 13.43 25.59
C HIS A 183 -21.61 13.90 25.98
N GLY A 184 -22.31 13.13 26.81
CA GLY A 184 -23.69 13.42 27.14
C GLY A 184 -24.67 13.10 26.01
N SER A 185 -25.74 13.89 25.89
CA SER A 185 -26.73 13.72 24.84
C SER A 185 -26.28 14.37 23.53
N GLN A 186 -26.22 13.60 22.47
CA GLN A 186 -25.85 14.01 21.12
C GLN A 186 -26.87 13.51 20.10
N ASN A 187 -27.07 14.23 19.01
CA ASN A 187 -27.75 13.68 17.86
C ASN A 187 -26.75 12.88 16.97
N PHE A 188 -27.29 12.25 15.93
CA PHE A 188 -26.46 11.42 15.03
C PHE A 188 -25.33 12.22 14.36
N VAL A 189 -25.62 13.46 13.95
CA VAL A 189 -24.63 14.33 13.27
C VAL A 189 -23.54 14.77 14.24
N GLU A 190 -23.92 15.18 15.48
CA GLU A 190 -22.97 15.55 16.54
C GLU A 190 -22.07 14.37 16.95
N GLY A 191 -22.61 13.15 16.92
CA GLY A 191 -21.85 11.93 17.22
C GLY A 191 -20.90 11.51 16.10
N ALA A 192 -21.08 12.07 14.88
CA ALA A 192 -20.23 11.83 13.71
C ALA A 192 -18.97 12.71 13.69
N GLN A 193 -19.00 13.86 14.34
CA GLN A 193 -17.90 14.83 14.44
C GLN A 193 -16.92 14.46 15.56
#